data_b392176ab40f28a943dc18d27e6a53ec
#
_entry.id   b392176ab40f28a943dc18d27e6a53ec
#
_cell.length_a   1.000
_cell.length_b   1.000
_cell.length_c   1.000
_cell.angle_alpha   90.00
_cell.angle_beta   90.00
_cell.angle_gamma   90.00
#
_symmetry.space_group_name_H-M   'P 1'
#
loop_
_entity.id
_entity.type
_entity.pdbx_description
1 polymer ?
#
loop_
_entity_poly.entity_id
_entity_poly.type
_entity_poly.pdbx_seq_one_letter_code
_entity_poly.pdbx_strand_id
1 'polypeptide(L)'
;MFKKVLIAEDHDTENFAVQVTLRDLGVVDPEYVYYCDHALAWIKNAIRAGEPYDLLITDINFKDDGSDQEIQDGLSLIKAVKSIQPNIKVVVMTVQEITTTVHEMFKEKQIDGYVLKARRGREHLKEALQMVYQGRTYQSADNKKIVQDLNAFEFSQLDLQIVNLLYQGIPQYQMPEILKQLGAKASSLSTIEKRLNLMKESYGFTNNAQLIAHCRDAELI
;
A
#
# COMPACT_ATOMS: atom_id res chain seq x y z
N MET A 1 6.39 2.78 -24.79
CA MET A 1 7.00 2.60 -23.46
C MET A 1 7.32 3.96 -22.89
N PHE A 2 7.46 4.12 -21.58
CA PHE A 2 7.83 5.37 -20.92
C PHE A 2 9.12 5.94 -21.54
N LYS A 3 9.19 7.26 -21.68
CA LYS A 3 10.36 7.93 -22.28
C LYS A 3 11.34 8.42 -21.23
N LYS A 4 10.82 8.99 -20.12
CA LYS A 4 11.63 9.52 -19.02
C LYS A 4 11.19 8.93 -17.71
N VAL A 5 12.08 8.16 -17.07
CA VAL A 5 11.78 7.37 -15.86
C VAL A 5 12.75 7.77 -14.76
N LEU A 6 12.21 8.06 -13.57
CA LEU A 6 12.97 8.25 -12.36
C LEU A 6 12.78 7.07 -11.41
N ILE A 7 13.88 6.59 -10.82
CA ILE A 7 13.93 5.57 -9.80
C ILE A 7 14.37 6.22 -8.50
N ALA A 8 13.60 6.08 -7.44
CA ALA A 8 13.96 6.46 -6.08
C ALA A 8 14.10 5.19 -5.23
N GLU A 9 15.34 4.78 -4.96
CA GLU A 9 15.68 3.52 -4.30
C GLU A 9 17.02 3.65 -3.60
N ASP A 10 17.09 3.37 -2.29
CA ASP A 10 18.29 3.51 -1.48
C ASP A 10 19.22 2.29 -1.50
N HIS A 11 18.80 1.17 -2.10
CA HIS A 11 19.58 -0.03 -2.25
C HIS A 11 20.13 -0.21 -3.66
N ASP A 12 21.46 -0.27 -3.82
CA ASP A 12 22.14 -0.41 -5.11
C ASP A 12 21.70 -1.63 -5.91
N THR A 13 21.54 -2.79 -5.25
CA THR A 13 21.19 -4.05 -5.92
C THR A 13 19.81 -3.98 -6.54
N GLU A 14 18.82 -3.45 -5.82
CA GLU A 14 17.45 -3.26 -6.28
C GLU A 14 17.38 -2.24 -7.40
N ASN A 15 18.10 -1.12 -7.24
CA ASN A 15 18.20 -0.10 -8.26
C ASN A 15 18.75 -0.67 -9.58
N PHE A 16 19.82 -1.45 -9.51
CA PHE A 16 20.40 -2.12 -10.69
C PHE A 16 19.40 -3.08 -11.35
N ALA A 17 18.68 -3.88 -10.58
CA ALA A 17 17.68 -4.82 -11.09
C ALA A 17 16.52 -4.09 -11.80
N VAL A 18 16.07 -2.95 -11.26
CA VAL A 18 15.05 -2.09 -11.88
C VAL A 18 15.56 -1.51 -13.19
N GLN A 19 16.77 -0.95 -13.22
CA GLN A 19 17.39 -0.41 -14.44
C GLN A 19 17.52 -1.46 -15.56
N VAL A 20 17.97 -2.67 -15.23
CA VAL A 20 18.06 -3.77 -16.19
C VAL A 20 16.67 -4.10 -16.74
N THR A 21 15.64 -4.17 -15.88
CA THR A 21 14.27 -4.46 -16.33
C THR A 21 13.73 -3.38 -17.27
N LEU A 22 14.00 -2.10 -16.96
CA LEU A 22 13.60 -0.97 -17.79
C LEU A 22 14.29 -1.00 -19.17
N ARG A 23 15.60 -1.31 -19.21
CA ARG A 23 16.34 -1.46 -20.47
C ARG A 23 15.79 -2.60 -21.33
N ASP A 24 15.46 -3.74 -20.72
CA ASP A 24 14.80 -4.88 -21.43
C ASP A 24 13.46 -4.47 -22.06
N LEU A 25 12.82 -3.45 -21.51
CA LEU A 25 11.55 -2.90 -22.03
C LEU A 25 11.75 -1.70 -22.99
N GLY A 26 13.00 -1.38 -23.32
CA GLY A 26 13.34 -0.32 -24.28
C GLY A 26 13.38 1.08 -23.68
N VAL A 27 13.45 1.23 -22.37
CA VAL A 27 13.77 2.51 -21.70
C VAL A 27 15.28 2.70 -21.74
N VAL A 28 15.76 3.71 -22.49
CA VAL A 28 17.18 3.80 -22.85
C VAL A 28 18.03 4.29 -21.69
N ASP A 29 17.56 5.27 -20.94
CA ASP A 29 18.34 5.97 -19.92
C ASP A 29 17.48 6.30 -18.70
N PRO A 30 17.16 5.30 -17.85
CA PRO A 30 16.44 5.58 -16.61
C PRO A 30 17.37 6.30 -15.62
N GLU A 31 16.91 7.40 -15.08
CA GLU A 31 17.59 8.16 -14.04
C GLU A 31 17.28 7.61 -12.66
N TYR A 32 18.20 7.74 -11.70
CA TYR A 32 17.99 7.22 -10.36
C TYR A 32 18.57 8.14 -9.27
N VAL A 33 17.96 8.07 -8.09
CA VAL A 33 18.37 8.78 -6.89
C VAL A 33 18.19 7.91 -5.65
N TYR A 34 18.98 8.17 -4.62
CA TYR A 34 18.97 7.41 -3.37
C TYR A 34 18.08 8.04 -2.28
N TYR A 35 17.68 9.30 -2.45
CA TYR A 35 16.96 10.09 -1.45
C TYR A 35 15.65 10.64 -2.01
N CYS A 36 14.60 10.65 -1.16
CA CYS A 36 13.31 11.19 -1.53
C CYS A 36 13.35 12.69 -1.89
N ASP A 37 14.14 13.47 -1.16
CA ASP A 37 14.31 14.92 -1.46
C ASP A 37 14.96 15.16 -2.81
N HIS A 38 15.95 14.32 -3.18
CA HIS A 38 16.55 14.40 -4.52
C HIS A 38 15.55 14.02 -5.61
N ALA A 39 14.73 12.98 -5.38
CA ALA A 39 13.67 12.61 -6.32
C ALA A 39 12.70 13.78 -6.56
N LEU A 40 12.22 14.41 -5.50
CA LEU A 40 11.32 15.56 -5.62
C LEU A 40 11.99 16.74 -6.30
N ALA A 41 13.26 17.04 -6.00
CA ALA A 41 14.02 18.12 -6.63
C ALA A 41 14.20 17.86 -8.13
N TRP A 42 14.53 16.64 -8.53
CA TRP A 42 14.69 16.28 -9.95
C TRP A 42 13.38 16.39 -10.72
N ILE A 43 12.26 15.93 -10.14
CA ILE A 43 10.94 16.07 -10.75
C ILE A 43 10.58 17.55 -10.92
N LYS A 44 10.79 18.40 -9.90
CA LYS A 44 10.57 19.85 -10.00
C LYS A 44 11.41 20.49 -11.12
N ASN A 45 12.69 20.10 -11.24
CA ASN A 45 13.57 20.62 -12.28
C ASN A 45 13.15 20.16 -13.68
N ALA A 46 12.76 18.90 -13.84
CA ALA A 46 12.25 18.35 -15.10
C ALA A 46 10.96 19.08 -15.56
N ILE A 47 10.03 19.37 -14.64
CA ILE A 47 8.84 20.16 -14.94
C ILE A 47 9.22 21.57 -15.43
N ARG A 48 10.16 22.24 -14.75
CA ARG A 48 10.63 23.59 -15.14
C ARG A 48 11.31 23.60 -16.51
N ALA A 49 12.02 22.52 -16.85
CA ALA A 49 12.65 22.35 -18.16
C ALA A 49 11.67 21.99 -19.28
N GLY A 50 10.40 21.74 -18.98
CA GLY A 50 9.40 21.31 -19.96
C GLY A 50 9.52 19.83 -20.37
N GLU A 51 10.31 19.03 -19.63
CA GLU A 51 10.57 17.62 -19.87
C GLU A 51 10.21 16.77 -18.66
N PRO A 52 8.92 16.73 -18.26
CA PRO A 52 8.50 16.02 -17.06
C PRO A 52 8.75 14.50 -17.17
N TYR A 53 8.88 13.82 -16.02
CA TYR A 53 8.97 12.38 -15.98
C TYR A 53 7.62 11.74 -16.29
N ASP A 54 7.64 10.64 -17.07
CA ASP A 54 6.45 9.85 -17.36
C ASP A 54 6.13 8.88 -16.20
N LEU A 55 7.18 8.41 -15.50
CA LEU A 55 7.08 7.37 -14.48
C LEU A 55 8.04 7.64 -13.32
N LEU A 56 7.55 7.48 -12.11
CA LEU A 56 8.33 7.31 -10.90
C LEU A 56 8.22 5.85 -10.44
N ILE A 57 9.36 5.19 -10.20
CA ILE A 57 9.44 3.91 -9.48
C ILE A 57 10.07 4.23 -8.12
N THR A 58 9.42 3.85 -7.02
CA THR A 58 9.92 4.17 -5.68
C THR A 58 9.72 3.02 -4.70
N ASP A 59 10.66 2.85 -3.75
CA ASP A 59 10.35 2.10 -2.53
C ASP A 59 9.46 2.94 -1.61
N ILE A 60 8.88 2.30 -0.61
CA ILE A 60 8.15 2.94 0.49
C ILE A 60 9.14 3.30 1.61
N ASN A 61 10.08 2.40 1.91
CA ASN A 61 10.99 2.53 3.04
C ASN A 61 12.36 2.96 2.56
N PHE A 62 12.81 4.10 3.05
CA PHE A 62 14.16 4.59 2.88
C PHE A 62 14.90 4.50 4.22
N LYS A 63 16.18 4.12 4.18
CA LYS A 63 17.00 4.06 5.38
C LYS A 63 17.29 5.46 5.90
N ASP A 64 17.13 5.63 7.20
CA ASP A 64 17.67 6.77 7.89
C ASP A 64 19.19 6.56 8.04
N ASP A 65 19.96 7.34 7.29
CA ASP A 65 21.44 7.35 7.35
C ASP A 65 21.98 8.56 8.15
N GLY A 66 21.06 9.28 8.83
CA GLY A 66 21.39 10.49 9.60
C GLY A 66 21.54 11.75 8.73
N SER A 67 21.23 11.67 7.42
CA SER A 67 21.15 12.86 6.56
C SER A 67 19.91 13.68 6.87
N ASP A 68 20.02 15.00 6.80
CA ASP A 68 18.91 15.92 7.02
C ASP A 68 17.99 15.92 5.78
N GLN A 69 16.88 15.20 5.86
CA GLN A 69 15.89 15.07 4.79
C GLN A 69 14.51 15.56 5.27
N GLU A 70 13.84 16.36 4.42
CA GLU A 70 12.46 16.79 4.64
C GLU A 70 11.46 15.63 4.39
N ILE A 71 11.74 14.80 3.37
CA ILE A 71 10.93 13.65 2.99
C ILE A 71 11.72 12.37 3.26
N GLN A 72 11.29 11.59 4.26
CA GLN A 72 12.01 10.43 4.75
C GLN A 72 11.46 9.09 4.24
N ASP A 73 10.30 9.08 3.56
CA ASP A 73 9.63 7.88 3.08
C ASP A 73 8.97 8.05 1.71
N GLY A 74 8.78 6.92 1.02
CA GLY A 74 8.22 6.91 -0.32
C GLY A 74 6.74 7.31 -0.39
N LEU A 75 5.95 7.11 0.67
CA LEU A 75 4.54 7.52 0.68
C LEU A 75 4.43 9.04 0.70
N SER A 76 5.25 9.70 1.51
CA SER A 76 5.36 11.17 1.56
C SER A 76 5.88 11.73 0.24
N LEU A 77 6.88 11.06 -0.38
CA LEU A 77 7.37 11.41 -1.72
C LEU A 77 6.26 11.35 -2.76
N ILE A 78 5.49 10.27 -2.81
CA ILE A 78 4.40 10.09 -3.78
C ILE A 78 3.37 11.23 -3.65
N LYS A 79 2.94 11.56 -2.42
CA LYS A 79 2.01 12.67 -2.17
C LYS A 79 2.57 14.01 -2.67
N ALA A 80 3.83 14.31 -2.35
CA ALA A 80 4.50 15.53 -2.80
C ALA A 80 4.60 15.59 -4.33
N VAL A 81 4.99 14.49 -4.98
CA VAL A 81 5.09 14.38 -6.44
C VAL A 81 3.73 14.54 -7.11
N LYS A 82 2.70 13.84 -6.63
CA LYS A 82 1.35 13.94 -7.18
C LYS A 82 0.74 15.32 -7.03
N SER A 83 1.12 16.08 -6.01
CA SER A 83 0.67 17.47 -5.83
C SER A 83 1.20 18.43 -6.92
N ILE A 84 2.40 18.18 -7.45
CA ILE A 84 3.05 19.03 -8.47
C ILE A 84 2.94 18.46 -9.88
N GLN A 85 2.81 17.15 -10.03
CA GLN A 85 2.65 16.45 -11.31
C GLN A 85 1.57 15.34 -11.18
N PRO A 86 0.28 15.68 -11.18
CA PRO A 86 -0.81 14.72 -10.94
C PRO A 86 -0.85 13.55 -11.92
N ASN A 87 -0.38 13.76 -13.15
CA ASN A 87 -0.45 12.77 -14.23
C ASN A 87 0.76 11.83 -14.30
N ILE A 88 1.81 12.03 -13.49
CA ILE A 88 2.94 11.10 -13.46
C ILE A 88 2.46 9.70 -13.06
N LYS A 89 2.93 8.68 -13.75
CA LYS A 89 2.67 7.30 -13.34
C LYS A 89 3.58 6.93 -12.16
N VAL A 90 3.04 6.16 -11.21
CA VAL A 90 3.79 5.75 -10.03
C VAL A 90 3.69 4.23 -9.85
N VAL A 91 4.85 3.58 -9.80
CA VAL A 91 4.98 2.17 -9.44
C VAL A 91 5.77 2.07 -8.15
N VAL A 92 5.14 1.49 -7.14
CA VAL A 92 5.79 1.17 -5.85
C VAL A 92 6.43 -0.20 -5.96
N MET A 93 7.68 -0.32 -5.50
CA MET A 93 8.40 -1.58 -5.41
C MET A 93 8.99 -1.74 -4.01
N THR A 94 8.47 -2.65 -3.20
CA THR A 94 8.82 -2.75 -1.78
C THR A 94 8.82 -4.19 -1.25
N VAL A 95 9.48 -4.44 -0.13
CA VAL A 95 9.44 -5.73 0.59
C VAL A 95 8.22 -5.87 1.50
N GLN A 96 7.51 -4.79 1.76
CA GLN A 96 6.32 -4.82 2.62
C GLN A 96 5.12 -5.36 1.88
N GLU A 97 4.29 -6.10 2.59
CA GLU A 97 2.96 -6.48 2.13
C GLU A 97 2.02 -5.26 2.10
N ILE A 98 1.00 -5.33 1.26
CA ILE A 98 0.02 -4.24 1.12
C ILE A 98 -0.66 -3.96 2.45
N THR A 99 -0.64 -2.68 2.81
CA THR A 99 -1.39 -2.13 3.94
C THR A 99 -2.67 -1.43 3.44
N THR A 100 -3.55 -1.12 4.38
CA THR A 100 -4.75 -0.28 4.13
C THR A 100 -4.38 1.03 3.43
N THR A 101 -3.28 1.66 3.85
CA THR A 101 -2.76 2.91 3.27
C THR A 101 -2.45 2.77 1.78
N VAL A 102 -1.81 1.67 1.36
CA VAL A 102 -1.51 1.42 -0.06
C VAL A 102 -2.79 1.21 -0.86
N HIS A 103 -3.79 0.55 -0.26
CA HIS A 103 -5.08 0.39 -0.90
C HIS A 103 -5.79 1.73 -1.14
N GLU A 104 -5.78 2.63 -0.15
CA GLU A 104 -6.30 3.99 -0.30
C GLU A 104 -5.57 4.75 -1.40
N MET A 105 -4.24 4.63 -1.49
CA MET A 105 -3.46 5.28 -2.54
C MET A 105 -3.85 4.81 -3.95
N PHE A 106 -4.21 3.53 -4.15
CA PHE A 106 -4.78 3.06 -5.41
C PHE A 106 -6.15 3.70 -5.68
N LYS A 107 -7.03 3.73 -4.67
CA LYS A 107 -8.37 4.32 -4.77
C LYS A 107 -8.30 5.81 -5.11
N GLU A 108 -7.37 6.52 -4.51
CA GLU A 108 -7.12 7.96 -4.76
C GLU A 108 -6.29 8.21 -6.04
N LYS A 109 -5.95 7.17 -6.80
CA LYS A 109 -5.10 7.25 -8.00
C LYS A 109 -3.71 7.87 -7.73
N GLN A 110 -3.18 7.71 -6.53
CA GLN A 110 -1.84 8.17 -6.18
C GLN A 110 -0.77 7.21 -6.69
N ILE A 111 -1.10 5.91 -6.80
CA ILE A 111 -0.24 4.89 -7.39
C ILE A 111 -0.95 4.13 -8.51
N ASP A 112 -0.18 3.70 -9.49
CA ASP A 112 -0.66 2.94 -10.65
C ASP A 112 -0.21 1.47 -10.59
N GLY A 113 0.88 1.18 -9.89
CA GLY A 113 1.41 -0.17 -9.73
C GLY A 113 1.99 -0.42 -8.33
N TYR A 114 1.88 -1.67 -7.87
CA TYR A 114 2.48 -2.14 -6.63
C TYR A 114 3.12 -3.51 -6.85
N VAL A 115 4.43 -3.59 -6.60
CA VAL A 115 5.25 -4.77 -6.81
C VAL A 115 5.93 -5.16 -5.50
N LEU A 116 5.69 -6.38 -5.03
CA LEU A 116 6.42 -6.93 -3.90
C LEU A 116 7.82 -7.39 -4.36
N LYS A 117 8.87 -6.94 -3.67
CA LYS A 117 10.26 -7.40 -3.85
C LYS A 117 10.39 -8.82 -3.30
N ALA A 118 9.98 -9.80 -4.09
CA ALA A 118 10.00 -11.23 -3.76
C ALA A 118 10.73 -12.02 -4.85
N ARG A 119 10.76 -13.35 -4.74
CA ARG A 119 11.47 -14.25 -5.67
C ARG A 119 11.18 -14.00 -7.16
N ARG A 120 9.96 -13.50 -7.49
CA ARG A 120 9.52 -13.16 -8.85
C ARG A 120 9.37 -11.65 -9.07
N GLY A 121 9.97 -10.82 -8.23
CA GLY A 121 9.81 -9.36 -8.24
C GLY A 121 10.14 -8.73 -9.61
N ARG A 122 11.18 -9.23 -10.32
CA ARG A 122 11.53 -8.73 -11.64
C ARG A 122 10.45 -9.02 -12.71
N GLU A 123 9.85 -10.21 -12.68
CA GLU A 123 8.76 -10.57 -13.59
C GLU A 123 7.53 -9.69 -13.32
N HIS A 124 7.17 -9.55 -12.05
CA HIS A 124 6.08 -8.68 -11.61
C HIS A 124 6.32 -7.20 -11.95
N LEU A 125 7.55 -6.71 -11.82
CA LEU A 125 7.90 -5.35 -12.24
C LEU A 125 7.70 -5.18 -13.75
N LYS A 126 8.14 -6.15 -14.56
CA LYS A 126 7.96 -6.11 -16.01
C LYS A 126 6.48 -6.07 -16.41
N GLU A 127 5.65 -6.90 -15.78
CA GLU A 127 4.19 -6.90 -15.96
C GLU A 127 3.56 -5.59 -15.53
N ALA A 128 3.96 -5.08 -14.35
CA ALA A 128 3.48 -3.81 -13.82
C ALA A 128 3.73 -2.66 -14.79
N LEU A 129 4.97 -2.55 -15.29
CA LEU A 129 5.37 -1.49 -16.22
C LEU A 129 4.58 -1.55 -17.53
N GLN A 130 4.32 -2.76 -18.06
CA GLN A 130 3.52 -2.94 -19.26
C GLN A 130 2.05 -2.53 -19.05
N MET A 131 1.45 -2.96 -17.93
CA MET A 131 0.07 -2.62 -17.60
C MET A 131 -0.13 -1.12 -17.31
N VAL A 132 0.77 -0.52 -16.53
CA VAL A 132 0.72 0.90 -16.19
C VAL A 132 0.92 1.76 -17.44
N TYR A 133 1.80 1.36 -18.36
CA TYR A 133 1.94 2.06 -19.65
C TYR A 133 0.67 2.02 -20.49
N GLN A 134 -0.13 0.95 -20.39
CA GLN A 134 -1.44 0.83 -21.05
C GLN A 134 -2.57 1.57 -20.29
N GLY A 135 -2.24 2.32 -19.24
CA GLY A 135 -3.22 3.03 -18.41
C GLY A 135 -4.01 2.13 -17.43
N ARG A 136 -3.55 0.90 -17.22
CA ARG A 136 -4.13 -0.06 -16.28
C ARG A 136 -3.37 -0.04 -14.96
N THR A 137 -3.99 -0.45 -13.89
CA THR A 137 -3.33 -0.65 -12.60
C THR A 137 -2.77 -2.07 -12.48
N TYR A 138 -1.68 -2.22 -11.71
CA TYR A 138 -1.07 -3.51 -11.44
C TYR A 138 -0.81 -3.74 -9.96
N GLN A 139 -1.00 -4.98 -9.53
CA GLN A 139 -0.70 -5.43 -8.21
C GLN A 139 -0.15 -6.86 -8.29
N SER A 140 1.02 -7.11 -7.68
CA SER A 140 1.64 -8.44 -7.73
C SER A 140 0.71 -9.52 -7.15
N ALA A 141 0.73 -10.72 -7.73
CA ALA A 141 -0.23 -11.79 -7.46
C ALA A 141 -0.19 -12.27 -5.99
N ASP A 142 0.97 -12.22 -5.35
CA ASP A 142 1.14 -12.56 -3.94
C ASP A 142 0.32 -11.62 -3.02
N ASN A 143 0.05 -10.41 -3.49
CA ASN A 143 -0.79 -9.42 -2.82
C ASN A 143 -2.28 -9.47 -3.23
N LYS A 144 -2.63 -10.10 -4.38
CA LYS A 144 -4.03 -10.17 -4.82
C LYS A 144 -4.93 -10.88 -3.81
N LYS A 145 -4.39 -11.89 -3.12
CA LYS A 145 -5.14 -12.63 -2.11
C LYS A 145 -5.44 -11.76 -0.90
N ILE A 146 -4.46 -10.97 -0.46
CA ILE A 146 -4.60 -10.04 0.67
C ILE A 146 -5.56 -8.90 0.32
N VAL A 147 -5.49 -8.36 -0.91
CA VAL A 147 -6.38 -7.27 -1.36
C VAL A 147 -7.79 -7.74 -1.66
N GLN A 148 -7.98 -8.95 -2.19
CA GLN A 148 -9.31 -9.54 -2.26
C GLN A 148 -9.90 -9.73 -0.87
N ASP A 149 -9.10 -10.13 0.10
CA ASP A 149 -9.51 -10.28 1.50
C ASP A 149 -9.73 -8.90 2.16
N LEU A 150 -8.91 -7.88 1.88
CA LEU A 150 -9.08 -6.50 2.37
C LEU A 150 -10.25 -5.75 1.69
N ASN A 151 -10.46 -5.95 0.38
CA ASN A 151 -11.62 -5.42 -0.35
C ASN A 151 -12.92 -6.18 -0.06
N ALA A 152 -12.83 -7.39 0.50
CA ALA A 152 -13.97 -8.23 0.84
C ALA A 152 -14.34 -8.13 2.32
N PHE A 153 -13.53 -7.48 3.16
CA PHE A 153 -13.86 -7.35 4.57
C PHE A 153 -14.78 -6.15 4.80
N GLU A 154 -16.01 -6.27 4.33
CA GLU A 154 -17.10 -5.44 4.85
C GLU A 154 -17.46 -5.95 6.25
N PHE A 155 -17.39 -5.07 7.24
CA PHE A 155 -17.89 -5.39 8.57
C PHE A 155 -19.35 -5.81 8.49
N SER A 156 -19.61 -7.08 8.73
CA SER A 156 -20.98 -7.56 8.85
C SER A 156 -21.62 -6.96 10.12
N GLN A 157 -22.95 -6.98 10.18
CA GLN A 157 -23.65 -6.56 11.38
C GLN A 157 -23.17 -7.31 12.64
N LEU A 158 -22.83 -8.58 12.50
CA LEU A 158 -22.24 -9.37 13.59
C LEU A 158 -20.88 -8.83 14.03
N ASP A 159 -20.03 -8.43 13.10
CA ASP A 159 -18.70 -7.88 13.42
C ASP A 159 -18.81 -6.58 14.20
N LEU A 160 -19.68 -5.67 13.74
CA LEU A 160 -19.94 -4.41 14.44
C LEU A 160 -20.51 -4.65 15.85
N GLN A 161 -21.39 -5.63 16.01
CA GLN A 161 -21.89 -6.03 17.33
C GLN A 161 -20.76 -6.55 18.22
N ILE A 162 -19.89 -7.43 17.70
CA ILE A 162 -18.74 -7.96 18.45
C ILE A 162 -17.81 -6.83 18.88
N VAL A 163 -17.43 -5.93 17.96
CA VAL A 163 -16.52 -4.81 18.28
C VAL A 163 -17.15 -3.84 19.26
N ASN A 164 -18.44 -3.55 19.15
CA ASN A 164 -19.17 -2.71 20.10
C ASN A 164 -19.21 -3.32 21.51
N LEU A 165 -19.42 -4.63 21.63
CA LEU A 165 -19.35 -5.33 22.92
C LEU A 165 -17.93 -5.28 23.52
N LEU A 166 -16.88 -5.41 22.70
CA LEU A 166 -15.49 -5.20 23.15
C LEU A 166 -15.26 -3.76 23.65
N TYR A 167 -15.78 -2.78 22.92
CA TYR A 167 -15.70 -1.38 23.31
C TYR A 167 -16.39 -1.10 24.66
N GLN A 168 -17.51 -1.76 24.93
CA GLN A 168 -18.22 -1.71 26.20
C GLN A 168 -17.51 -2.49 27.33
N GLY A 169 -16.37 -3.14 27.06
CA GLY A 169 -15.61 -3.92 28.02
C GLY A 169 -16.20 -5.29 28.34
N ILE A 170 -17.13 -5.79 27.53
CA ILE A 170 -17.73 -7.12 27.72
C ILE A 170 -16.71 -8.21 27.38
N PRO A 171 -16.41 -9.14 28.31
CA PRO A 171 -15.50 -10.26 28.04
C PRO A 171 -16.05 -11.18 26.95
N GLN A 172 -15.15 -11.72 26.09
CA GLN A 172 -15.54 -12.53 24.94
C GLN A 172 -16.40 -13.75 25.32
N TYR A 173 -16.17 -14.38 26.48
CA TYR A 173 -16.94 -15.53 26.95
C TYR A 173 -18.40 -15.21 27.29
N GLN A 174 -18.74 -13.95 27.53
CA GLN A 174 -20.12 -13.49 27.79
C GLN A 174 -20.86 -13.08 26.52
N MET A 175 -20.14 -12.79 25.44
CA MET A 175 -20.72 -12.30 24.20
C MET A 175 -21.70 -13.28 23.51
N PRO A 176 -21.50 -14.63 23.55
CA PRO A 176 -22.42 -15.57 22.92
C PRO A 176 -23.88 -15.37 23.30
N GLU A 177 -24.15 -15.24 24.60
CA GLU A 177 -25.52 -15.05 25.11
C GLU A 177 -26.11 -13.69 24.66
N ILE A 178 -25.33 -12.62 24.74
CA ILE A 178 -25.75 -11.26 24.35
C ILE A 178 -26.05 -11.22 22.85
N LEU A 179 -25.15 -11.75 22.03
CA LEU A 179 -25.34 -11.80 20.58
C LEU A 179 -26.55 -12.62 20.16
N LYS A 180 -26.83 -13.71 20.87
CA LYS A 180 -28.03 -14.52 20.65
C LYS A 180 -29.31 -13.72 20.95
N GLN A 181 -29.30 -12.95 22.04
CA GLN A 181 -30.42 -12.04 22.40
C GLN A 181 -30.61 -10.93 21.35
N LEU A 182 -29.51 -10.48 20.73
CA LEU A 182 -29.52 -9.50 19.62
C LEU A 182 -29.88 -10.12 18.26
N GLY A 183 -30.25 -11.43 18.21
CA GLY A 183 -30.71 -12.11 17.00
C GLY A 183 -29.60 -12.63 16.08
N ALA A 184 -28.35 -12.69 16.55
CA ALA A 184 -27.25 -13.23 15.76
C ALA A 184 -27.38 -14.74 15.57
N LYS A 185 -27.36 -15.22 14.31
CA LYS A 185 -27.50 -16.63 13.95
C LYS A 185 -26.27 -17.49 14.31
N ALA A 186 -25.08 -16.88 14.37
CA ALA A 186 -23.81 -17.55 14.65
C ALA A 186 -23.06 -16.79 15.76
N SER A 187 -23.31 -17.15 17.01
CA SER A 187 -22.83 -16.45 18.21
C SER A 187 -21.95 -17.31 19.12
N SER A 188 -21.41 -18.45 18.65
CA SER A 188 -20.51 -19.27 19.47
C SER A 188 -19.20 -18.55 19.78
N LEU A 189 -18.56 -18.85 20.91
CA LEU A 189 -17.27 -18.24 21.29
C LEU A 189 -16.21 -18.46 20.19
N SER A 190 -16.13 -19.65 19.62
CA SER A 190 -15.20 -19.96 18.53
C SER A 190 -15.48 -19.14 17.26
N THR A 191 -16.75 -18.83 16.98
CA THR A 191 -17.12 -17.93 15.87
C THR A 191 -16.65 -16.51 16.14
N ILE A 192 -16.84 -16.01 17.36
CA ILE A 192 -16.43 -14.68 17.79
C ILE A 192 -14.91 -14.53 17.68
N GLU A 193 -14.15 -15.50 18.21
CA GLU A 193 -12.68 -15.52 18.13
C GLU A 193 -12.19 -15.55 16.69
N LYS A 194 -12.79 -16.39 15.84
CA LYS A 194 -12.46 -16.47 14.42
C LYS A 194 -12.74 -15.14 13.70
N ARG A 195 -13.87 -14.49 13.98
CA ARG A 195 -14.22 -13.19 13.39
C ARG A 195 -13.27 -12.09 13.85
N LEU A 196 -12.93 -12.05 15.16
CA LEU A 196 -11.96 -11.09 15.71
C LEU A 196 -10.57 -11.25 15.09
N ASN A 197 -10.12 -12.48 14.90
CA ASN A 197 -8.83 -12.74 14.25
C ASN A 197 -8.88 -12.31 12.78
N LEU A 198 -9.93 -12.65 12.05
CA LEU A 198 -10.11 -12.24 10.66
C LEU A 198 -10.13 -10.71 10.51
N MET A 199 -10.86 -9.98 11.37
CA MET A 199 -10.87 -8.52 11.39
C MET A 199 -9.47 -7.94 11.65
N LYS A 200 -8.76 -8.47 12.65
CA LYS A 200 -7.39 -8.02 12.95
C LYS A 200 -6.42 -8.30 11.80
N GLU A 201 -6.45 -9.50 11.25
CA GLU A 201 -5.61 -9.92 10.11
C GLU A 201 -5.88 -9.05 8.89
N SER A 202 -7.15 -8.75 8.59
CA SER A 202 -7.55 -7.92 7.43
C SER A 202 -7.02 -6.49 7.49
N TYR A 203 -6.77 -5.97 8.68
CA TYR A 203 -6.27 -4.60 8.91
C TYR A 203 -4.83 -4.56 9.45
N GLY A 204 -4.16 -5.70 9.58
CA GLY A 204 -2.81 -5.78 10.14
C GLY A 204 -2.72 -5.44 11.63
N PHE A 205 -3.82 -5.56 12.39
CA PHE A 205 -3.84 -5.25 13.81
C PHE A 205 -3.33 -6.43 14.65
N THR A 206 -2.55 -6.12 15.69
CA THR A 206 -1.98 -7.12 16.59
C THR A 206 -2.84 -7.39 17.83
N ASN A 207 -3.79 -6.49 18.13
CA ASN A 207 -4.65 -6.60 19.32
C ASN A 207 -6.03 -5.97 19.10
N ASN A 208 -6.97 -6.26 20.02
CA ASN A 208 -8.33 -5.76 19.94
C ASN A 208 -8.45 -4.25 20.17
N ALA A 209 -7.51 -3.62 20.89
CA ALA A 209 -7.54 -2.18 21.13
C ALA A 209 -7.34 -1.39 19.83
N GLN A 210 -6.45 -1.85 18.95
CA GLN A 210 -6.26 -1.27 17.61
C GLN A 210 -7.51 -1.40 16.74
N LEU A 211 -8.18 -2.56 16.77
CA LEU A 211 -9.43 -2.79 16.06
C LEU A 211 -10.54 -1.84 16.55
N ILE A 212 -10.69 -1.69 17.87
CA ILE A 212 -11.68 -0.78 18.49
C ILE A 212 -11.39 0.67 18.08
N ALA A 213 -10.13 1.11 18.18
CA ALA A 213 -9.73 2.45 17.79
C ALA A 213 -10.07 2.73 16.32
N HIS A 214 -9.72 1.82 15.42
CA HIS A 214 -10.04 1.93 13.99
C HIS A 214 -11.55 2.05 13.72
N CYS A 215 -12.36 1.19 14.35
CA CYS A 215 -13.81 1.23 14.15
C CYS A 215 -14.45 2.52 14.68
N ARG A 216 -13.89 3.12 15.74
CA ARG A 216 -14.32 4.43 16.26
C ARG A 216 -13.92 5.57 15.33
N ASP A 217 -12.68 5.59 14.87
CA ASP A 217 -12.17 6.64 13.97
C ASP A 217 -12.91 6.63 12.62
N ALA A 218 -13.36 5.44 12.18
CA ALA A 218 -14.18 5.24 10.99
C ALA A 218 -15.70 5.44 11.23
N GLU A 219 -16.12 5.86 12.44
CA GLU A 219 -17.53 6.06 12.82
C GLU A 219 -18.42 4.82 12.61
N LEU A 220 -17.86 3.61 12.74
CA LEU A 220 -18.57 2.35 12.56
C LEU A 220 -19.28 1.88 13.85
N ILE A 221 -18.80 2.34 15.02
CA ILE A 221 -19.33 2.05 16.36
C ILE A 221 -19.34 3.29 17.24
#